data_4cde53a5607291c8ac195aff82f2114e
#
_entry.id   4cde53a5607291c8ac195aff82f2114e
#
_cell.length_a   1.000
_cell.length_b   1.000
_cell.length_c   1.000
_cell.angle_alpha   90.00
_cell.angle_beta   90.00
_cell.angle_gamma   90.00
#
_symmetry.space_group_name_H-M   'P 1'
#
loop_
_entity.id
_entity.type
_entity.pdbx_description
1 polymer ?
#
loop_
_entity_poly.entity_id
_entity_poly.type
_entity_poly.pdbx_seq_one_letter_code
_entity_poly.pdbx_strand_id
1 'polypeptide(L)' 'MPKIKEKQEERKKIMPTLKKMELYKTVEFPKSRLTVIGATIQKVKVELGKDFSYRTNKETGMIEVTRIG' A
#
# COMPACT_ATOMS: atom_id res chain seq x y z
N MET A 1 -12.87 -22.01 0.97
CA MET A 1 -11.83 -21.30 1.67
C MET A 1 -11.86 -19.80 1.41
N PRO A 2 -13.01 -19.16 1.67
CA PRO A 2 -13.15 -17.74 1.36
C PRO A 2 -12.13 -16.84 2.07
N LYS A 3 -11.83 -17.16 3.33
CA LYS A 3 -10.90 -16.34 4.11
C LYS A 3 -9.49 -16.30 3.50
N ILE A 4 -9.03 -17.41 2.96
CA ILE A 4 -7.71 -17.47 2.34
C ILE A 4 -7.70 -16.64 1.06
N LYS A 5 -8.76 -16.73 0.27
CA LYS A 5 -8.87 -15.91 -0.94
C LYS A 5 -8.89 -14.43 -0.63
N GLU A 6 -9.59 -14.05 0.43
CA GLU A 6 -9.65 -12.65 0.83
C GLU A 6 -8.27 -12.11 1.17
N LYS A 7 -7.47 -12.88 1.91
CA LYS A 7 -6.11 -12.47 2.25
C LYS A 7 -5.24 -12.33 1.02
N GLN A 8 -5.36 -13.25 0.07
CA GLN A 8 -4.61 -13.19 -1.17
C GLN A 8 -5.03 -11.98 -2.01
N GLU A 9 -6.31 -11.69 -2.04
CA GLU A 9 -6.81 -10.53 -2.74
C GLU A 9 -6.29 -9.23 -2.14
N GLU A 10 -6.23 -9.16 -0.81
CA GLU A 10 -5.66 -7.99 -0.14
C GLU A 10 -4.21 -7.77 -0.52
N ARG A 11 -3.41 -8.83 -0.60
CA ARG A 11 -2.02 -8.73 -1.02
C ARG A 11 -1.91 -8.24 -2.45
N LYS A 12 -2.76 -8.75 -3.33
CA LYS A 12 -2.78 -8.32 -4.72
C LYS A 12 -3.22 -6.86 -4.84
N LYS A 13 -4.12 -6.42 -3.96
CA LYS A 13 -4.63 -5.06 -4.00
C LYS A 13 -3.60 -4.02 -3.62
N ILE A 14 -2.62 -4.35 -2.81
CA ILE A 14 -1.59 -3.38 -2.44
C ILE A 14 -0.83 -2.93 -3.68
N MET A 15 -0.27 -3.86 -4.44
CA MET A 15 0.52 -3.50 -5.62
C MET A 15 -0.32 -2.84 -6.72
N PRO A 16 -1.48 -3.41 -7.14
CA PRO A 16 -2.30 -2.73 -8.13
C PRO A 16 -2.78 -1.36 -7.67
N THR A 17 -3.11 -1.23 -6.39
CA THR A 17 -3.55 0.05 -5.85
C THR A 17 -2.45 1.09 -5.94
N LEU A 18 -1.22 0.75 -5.56
CA LEU A 18 -0.11 1.66 -5.63
C LEU A 18 0.22 2.03 -7.08
N LYS A 19 0.13 1.07 -7.99
CA LYS A 19 0.37 1.34 -9.42
C LYS A 19 -0.65 2.29 -10.01
N LYS A 20 -1.89 2.24 -9.55
CA LYS A 20 -2.97 3.06 -10.06
C LYS A 20 -3.17 4.37 -9.32
N MET A 21 -2.50 4.55 -8.20
CA MET A 21 -2.69 5.76 -7.40
C MET A 21 -2.32 7.01 -8.19
N GLU A 22 -3.20 8.00 -8.10
CA GLU A 22 -2.93 9.30 -8.66
C GLU A 22 -2.05 10.12 -7.72
N LEU A 23 -1.41 11.12 -8.26
CA LEU A 23 -0.53 11.99 -7.48
C LEU A 23 -1.31 12.66 -6.35
N TYR A 24 -0.73 12.62 -5.15
CA TYR A 24 -1.30 13.18 -3.91
C TYR A 24 -2.57 12.52 -3.40
N LYS A 25 -2.89 11.33 -3.90
CA LYS A 25 -3.97 10.53 -3.32
C LYS A 25 -3.44 9.69 -2.16
N THR A 26 -4.30 9.47 -1.18
CA THR A 26 -3.97 8.69 0.02
C THR A 26 -4.86 7.46 0.09
N VAL A 27 -4.26 6.32 0.41
CA VAL A 27 -4.99 5.08 0.62
C VAL A 27 -4.55 4.49 1.95
N GLU A 28 -5.48 3.91 2.70
CA GLU A 28 -5.18 3.30 3.98
C GLU A 28 -5.08 1.79 3.88
N PHE A 29 -4.13 1.22 4.62
CA PHE A 29 -3.93 -0.22 4.70
C PHE A 29 -3.82 -0.65 6.16
N PRO A 30 -4.14 -1.90 6.49
CA PRO A 30 -3.98 -2.40 7.85
C PRO A 30 -2.53 -2.34 8.31
N LYS A 31 -2.33 -2.02 9.59
CA LYS A 31 -0.99 -1.95 10.18
C LYS A 31 -0.22 -3.26 10.02
N SER A 32 -0.91 -4.39 10.01
CA SER A 32 -0.28 -5.70 9.84
C SER A 32 0.43 -5.86 8.50
N ARG A 33 0.17 -4.97 7.54
CA ARG A 33 0.78 -5.00 6.22
C ARG A 33 1.99 -4.10 6.07
N LEU A 34 2.49 -3.54 7.15
CA LEU A 34 3.58 -2.57 7.08
C LEU A 34 4.79 -3.07 6.29
N THR A 35 5.25 -4.28 6.57
CA THR A 35 6.41 -4.85 5.87
C THR A 35 6.14 -5.01 4.38
N VAL A 36 4.96 -5.52 4.04
CA VAL A 36 4.58 -5.72 2.63
C VAL A 36 4.46 -4.38 1.91
N ILE A 37 3.89 -3.38 2.57
CA ILE A 37 3.74 -2.05 1.99
C ILE A 37 5.09 -1.44 1.68
N GLY A 38 6.03 -1.50 2.62
CA GLY A 38 7.37 -0.96 2.41
C GLY A 38 8.08 -1.62 1.23
N ALA A 39 8.02 -2.96 1.17
CA ALA A 39 8.63 -3.71 0.08
C ALA A 39 7.96 -3.40 -1.26
N THR A 40 6.63 -3.28 -1.27
CA THR A 40 5.89 -2.99 -2.48
C THR A 40 6.19 -1.59 -3.00
N ILE A 41 6.29 -0.62 -2.09
CA ILE A 41 6.64 0.76 -2.45
C ILE A 41 8.01 0.79 -3.13
N GLN A 42 8.99 0.10 -2.56
CA GLN A 42 10.31 0.02 -3.17
C GLN A 42 10.26 -0.55 -4.58
N LYS A 43 9.49 -1.61 -4.75
CA LYS A 43 9.36 -2.27 -6.05
C LYS A 43 8.71 -1.37 -7.08
N VAL A 44 7.60 -0.71 -6.72
CA VAL A 44 6.90 0.19 -7.62
C VAL A 44 7.76 1.40 -7.95
N LYS A 45 8.51 1.91 -6.97
CA LYS A 45 9.43 3.02 -7.19
C LYS A 45 10.48 2.69 -8.24
N VAL A 46 11.06 1.50 -8.15
CA VAL A 46 12.09 1.06 -9.09
C VAL A 46 11.50 0.80 -10.47
N GLU A 47 10.36 0.11 -10.53
CA GLU A 47 9.77 -0.32 -11.80
C GLU A 47 9.06 0.81 -12.54
N LEU A 48 8.35 1.67 -11.82
CA LEU A 48 7.49 2.68 -12.44
C LEU A 48 7.94 4.11 -12.19
N GLY A 49 8.95 4.30 -11.37
CA GLY A 49 9.43 5.64 -11.04
C GLY A 49 8.47 6.46 -10.20
N LYS A 50 7.52 5.82 -9.54
CA LYS A 50 6.56 6.50 -8.66
C LYS A 50 7.07 6.51 -7.24
N ASP A 51 6.90 7.61 -6.55
CA ASP A 51 7.34 7.75 -5.17
C ASP A 51 6.14 7.83 -4.24
N PHE A 52 6.32 7.30 -3.02
CA PHE A 52 5.25 7.24 -2.03
C PHE A 52 5.80 7.58 -0.66
N SER A 53 4.94 8.20 0.15
CA SER A 53 5.21 8.43 1.56
C SER A 53 4.18 7.63 2.36
N TYR A 54 4.58 7.06 3.49
CA TYR A 54 3.63 6.34 4.32
C TYR A 54 3.93 6.54 5.79
N ARG A 55 2.88 6.48 6.59
CA ARG A 55 3.00 6.62 8.04
C ARG A 55 1.86 5.86 8.71
N THR A 56 2.07 5.49 9.98
CA THR A 56 1.04 4.83 10.77
C THR A 56 0.21 5.87 11.48
N ASN A 57 -1.11 5.78 11.35
CA ASN A 57 -2.04 6.60 12.13
C ASN A 57 -2.32 5.86 13.42
N LYS A 58 -1.86 6.40 14.55
CA LYS A 58 -2.01 5.74 15.84
C LYS A 58 -3.45 5.67 16.31
N GLU A 59 -4.29 6.58 15.87
CA GLU A 59 -5.70 6.61 16.28
C GLU A 59 -6.50 5.49 15.64
N THR A 60 -6.24 5.22 14.37
CA THR A 60 -6.99 4.21 13.62
C THR A 60 -6.28 2.88 13.55
N GLY A 61 -4.97 2.85 13.79
CA GLY A 61 -4.15 1.66 13.61
C GLY A 61 -3.91 1.32 12.15
N MET A 62 -4.16 2.28 11.25
CA MET A 62 -3.99 2.08 9.81
C MET A 62 -2.72 2.77 9.32
N ILE A 63 -2.22 2.29 8.20
CA ILE A 63 -1.08 2.92 7.53
C ILE A 63 -1.63 3.75 6.38
N GLU A 64 -1.27 5.02 6.37
CA GLU A 64 -1.67 5.94 5.31
C GLU A 64 -0.55 6.05 4.29
N VAL A 65 -0.83 5.66 3.06
CA VAL A 65 0.14 5.72 1.95
C VAL A 65 -0.31 6.81 0.98
N THR A 66 0.58 7.74 0.68
CA THR A 66 0.30 8.85 -0.23
C THR A 66 1.31 8.84 -1.37
N ARG A 67 0.84 8.97 -2.59
CA ARG A 67 1.73 9.11 -3.74
C ARG A 67 2.24 10.54 -3.83
N ILE A 68 3.56 10.70 -3.83
CA ILE A 68 4.18 12.02 -3.83
C ILE A 68 5.04 12.30 -5.07
N GLY A 69 5.17 11.33 -5.93
CA GLY A 69 5.97 11.55 -7.14
C GLY A 69 5.74 10.56 -8.26
#